data_7f7d5dce393ca7a8b77d117a75d94c65
#
_entry.id   7f7d5dce393ca7a8b77d117a75d94c65
#
_cell.length_a   1.000
_cell.length_b   1.000
_cell.length_c   1.000
_cell.angle_alpha   90.00
_cell.angle_beta   90.00
_cell.angle_gamma   90.00
#
_symmetry.space_group_name_H-M   'P 1'
#
loop_
_entity.id
_entity.type
_entity.pdbx_description
1 polymer ?
#
loop_
_entity_poly.entity_id
_entity_poly.type
_entity_poly.pdbx_seq_one_letter_code
_entity_poly.pdbx_strand_id
1 'polypeptide(L)'
;GQCQLAVVAAEETNQEQDLIAVLDRNRLAPGRIYLNRLNEIRTGKVFSRVAGVALGDEYKASINHDLSQSALHIPLTSTHKHHFGTRDIQVNQLSTRMVDSALNNVGTYGVRFDVELNLSGIGAHELVLSHPVASGRKPFTAFRGSIGIKSQEGYREVHVGMKSGQSLPLGQINVQANAVNPVTISVVYPADATPGHLLSVVPVTQLAVLRRR
;
A
#
# COMPACT_ATOMS: atom_id res chain seq x y z
N GLY A 1 -13.85 1.76 -8.65
CA GLY A 1 -13.86 3.23 -8.52
C GLY A 1 -13.51 3.66 -7.10
N GLN A 2 -12.95 4.84 -6.95
CA GLN A 2 -12.61 5.42 -5.65
C GLN A 2 -13.80 6.21 -5.11
N CYS A 3 -14.04 6.06 -3.80
CA CYS A 3 -15.07 6.81 -3.09
C CYS A 3 -14.45 7.63 -1.98
N GLN A 4 -14.95 8.83 -1.77
CA GLN A 4 -14.66 9.63 -0.58
C GLN A 4 -15.87 9.60 0.33
N LEU A 5 -15.68 9.19 1.59
CA LEU A 5 -16.69 9.24 2.62
C LEU A 5 -16.40 10.42 3.56
N ALA A 6 -17.38 11.30 3.73
CA ALA A 6 -17.34 12.35 4.74
C ALA A 6 -18.44 12.09 5.78
N VAL A 7 -18.06 12.17 7.06
CA VAL A 7 -18.98 12.08 8.18
C VAL A 7 -19.01 13.44 8.87
N VAL A 8 -20.18 14.02 8.96
CA VAL A 8 -20.40 15.36 9.52
C VAL A 8 -21.42 15.29 10.64
N ALA A 9 -21.10 15.90 11.77
CA ALA A 9 -22.06 16.16 12.85
C ALA A 9 -22.55 17.61 12.72
N ALA A 10 -23.84 17.80 12.65
CA ALA A 10 -24.46 19.12 12.58
C ALA A 10 -25.64 19.18 13.56
N GLU A 11 -25.83 20.33 14.19
CA GLU A 11 -26.91 20.52 15.17
C GLU A 11 -28.28 20.54 14.51
N GLU A 12 -28.39 21.12 13.32
CA GLU A 12 -29.60 21.13 12.50
C GLU A 12 -29.22 20.97 11.03
N THR A 13 -29.53 19.86 10.42
CA THR A 13 -29.47 19.72 8.97
C THR A 13 -30.61 18.88 8.47
N ASN A 14 -31.55 19.54 7.92
CA ASN A 14 -32.64 18.88 7.22
C ASN A 14 -32.61 19.10 5.73
N GLN A 15 -31.53 19.72 5.19
CA GLN A 15 -31.45 20.11 3.80
C GLN A 15 -30.23 19.46 3.15
N GLU A 16 -30.45 18.80 2.02
CA GLU A 16 -29.40 18.20 1.21
C GLU A 16 -28.31 19.21 0.80
N GLN A 17 -28.71 20.45 0.57
CA GLN A 17 -27.81 21.55 0.21
C GLN A 17 -26.75 21.84 1.28
N ASP A 18 -27.08 21.67 2.56
CA ASP A 18 -26.13 21.87 3.65
C ASP A 18 -25.09 20.75 3.70
N LEU A 19 -25.49 19.52 3.39
CA LEU A 19 -24.59 18.37 3.27
C LEU A 19 -23.65 18.56 2.08
N ILE A 20 -24.15 19.01 0.94
CA ILE A 20 -23.36 19.30 -0.26
C ILE A 20 -22.36 20.42 0.04
N ALA A 21 -22.74 21.45 0.78
CA ALA A 21 -21.86 22.57 1.14
C ALA A 21 -20.68 22.13 2.02
N VAL A 22 -20.82 21.08 2.82
CA VAL A 22 -19.73 20.51 3.61
C VAL A 22 -18.73 19.75 2.74
N LEU A 23 -19.21 19.16 1.64
CA LEU A 23 -18.38 18.42 0.68
C LEU A 23 -17.69 19.36 -0.31
N ASP A 24 -18.12 20.61 -0.41
CA ASP A 24 -17.47 21.62 -1.24
C ASP A 24 -16.04 21.89 -0.72
N ARG A 25 -15.09 21.97 -1.65
CA ARG A 25 -13.67 22.26 -1.38
C ARG A 25 -13.44 23.53 -0.58
N ASN A 26 -14.34 24.47 -0.67
CA ASN A 26 -14.24 25.77 -0.03
C ASN A 26 -14.71 25.77 1.42
N ARG A 27 -15.35 24.68 1.86
CA ARG A 27 -15.82 24.54 3.25
C ARG A 27 -15.11 23.38 3.91
N LEU A 28 -14.15 23.71 4.74
CA LEU A 28 -13.51 22.74 5.62
C LEU A 28 -14.50 22.38 6.72
N ALA A 29 -14.66 21.08 6.98
CA ALA A 29 -15.13 20.58 8.27
C ALA A 29 -13.91 20.29 9.14
N PRO A 30 -13.27 21.29 9.76
CA PRO A 30 -12.01 21.10 10.46
C PRO A 30 -12.29 20.40 11.77
N GLY A 31 -11.62 19.29 12.03
CA GLY A 31 -11.48 18.80 13.37
C GLY A 31 -10.83 19.86 14.29
N ARG A 32 -11.01 19.74 15.59
CA ARG A 32 -10.56 20.72 16.60
C ARG A 32 -9.09 21.17 16.42
N ILE A 33 -8.21 20.27 15.97
CA ILE A 33 -6.80 20.55 15.71
C ILE A 33 -6.62 21.57 14.56
N TYR A 34 -7.47 21.52 13.55
CA TYR A 34 -7.39 22.40 12.39
C TYR A 34 -7.93 23.80 12.66
N LEU A 35 -8.92 23.94 13.54
CA LEU A 35 -9.42 25.25 13.95
C LEU A 35 -8.31 26.12 14.53
N ASN A 36 -7.43 25.54 15.35
CA ASN A 36 -6.30 26.24 15.94
C ASN A 36 -5.21 26.63 14.93
N ARG A 37 -5.25 26.05 13.72
CA ARG A 37 -4.30 26.31 12.64
C ARG A 37 -4.92 26.93 11.39
N LEU A 38 -6.11 27.47 11.53
CA LEU A 38 -6.86 28.03 10.41
C LEU A 38 -6.10 29.13 9.66
N ASN A 39 -5.35 29.95 10.39
CA ASN A 39 -4.52 31.01 9.78
C ASN A 39 -3.38 30.41 8.93
N GLU A 40 -2.74 29.33 9.40
CA GLU A 40 -1.70 28.64 8.63
C GLU A 40 -2.26 28.03 7.36
N ILE A 41 -3.48 27.46 7.41
CA ILE A 41 -4.17 26.92 6.24
C ILE A 41 -4.49 28.02 5.23
N ARG A 42 -4.96 29.18 5.70
CA ARG A 42 -5.26 30.35 4.85
C ARG A 42 -4.02 30.89 4.15
N THR A 43 -2.85 30.75 4.77
CA THR A 43 -1.56 31.12 4.17
C THR A 43 -0.97 30.03 3.27
N GLY A 44 -1.71 28.97 2.99
CA GLY A 44 -1.32 27.90 2.06
C GLY A 44 -0.51 26.77 2.68
N LYS A 45 -0.43 26.69 4.01
CA LYS A 45 0.26 25.57 4.67
C LYS A 45 -0.49 24.27 4.44
N VAL A 46 0.21 23.28 3.91
CA VAL A 46 -0.31 21.92 3.66
C VAL A 46 0.04 21.02 4.84
N PHE A 47 -0.94 20.30 5.33
CA PHE A 47 -0.75 19.28 6.38
C PHE A 47 -0.47 17.90 5.76
N SER A 48 0.19 17.03 6.51
CA SER A 48 0.57 15.70 6.05
C SER A 48 -0.57 14.66 6.09
N ARG A 49 -1.82 15.10 6.04
CA ARG A 49 -2.98 14.22 5.89
C ARG A 49 -3.42 14.17 4.44
N VAL A 50 -3.94 13.05 4.01
CA VAL A 50 -4.55 12.88 2.70
C VAL A 50 -6.06 13.04 2.83
N ALA A 51 -6.62 14.03 2.15
CA ALA A 51 -8.07 14.29 2.12
C ALA A 51 -8.46 14.74 0.72
N GLY A 52 -8.80 13.79 -0.13
CA GLY A 52 -9.10 14.03 -1.52
C GLY A 52 -9.32 12.75 -2.30
N VAL A 53 -9.41 12.88 -3.61
CA VAL A 53 -9.56 11.77 -4.55
C VAL A 53 -8.27 11.59 -5.32
N ALA A 54 -7.66 10.41 -5.23
CA ALA A 54 -6.45 10.10 -5.98
C ALA A 54 -6.72 9.99 -7.48
N LEU A 55 -5.74 10.39 -8.26
CA LEU A 55 -5.74 10.17 -9.70
C LEU A 55 -5.29 8.73 -9.97
N GLY A 56 -6.27 7.89 -10.31
CA GLY A 56 -6.07 6.45 -10.44
C GLY A 56 -6.21 5.69 -9.12
N ASP A 57 -6.54 4.42 -9.22
CA ASP A 57 -6.86 3.52 -8.11
C ASP A 57 -6.13 2.19 -8.20
N GLU A 58 -5.22 2.05 -9.16
CA GLU A 58 -4.56 0.79 -9.43
C GLU A 58 -3.11 0.98 -9.91
N TYR A 59 -2.24 0.11 -9.42
CA TYR A 59 -0.92 -0.16 -9.97
C TYR A 59 -0.85 -1.60 -10.45
N LYS A 60 -0.43 -1.79 -11.70
CA LYS A 60 -0.22 -3.11 -12.28
C LYS A 60 1.25 -3.31 -12.65
N ALA A 61 1.77 -4.48 -12.35
CA ALA A 61 3.07 -4.92 -12.79
C ALA A 61 2.97 -6.35 -13.33
N SER A 62 3.66 -6.63 -14.43
CA SER A 62 3.84 -7.99 -14.94
C SER A 62 5.33 -8.28 -15.03
N ILE A 63 5.79 -9.34 -14.36
CA ILE A 63 7.20 -9.64 -14.18
C ILE A 63 7.45 -11.10 -14.58
N ASN A 64 8.37 -11.29 -15.53
CA ASN A 64 8.91 -12.60 -15.86
C ASN A 64 10.21 -12.78 -15.08
N HIS A 65 10.35 -13.86 -14.32
CA HIS A 65 11.54 -14.10 -13.52
C HIS A 65 11.89 -15.59 -13.41
N ASP A 66 13.18 -15.86 -13.52
CA ASP A 66 13.74 -17.20 -13.32
C ASP A 66 14.32 -17.34 -11.91
N LEU A 67 13.58 -18.06 -11.06
CA LEU A 67 13.95 -18.31 -9.67
C LEU A 67 15.16 -19.24 -9.51
N SER A 68 15.61 -19.91 -10.59
CA SER A 68 16.86 -20.67 -10.58
C SER A 68 18.10 -19.78 -10.57
N GLN A 69 17.95 -18.54 -11.05
CA GLN A 69 19.04 -17.56 -11.12
C GLN A 69 19.15 -16.74 -9.84
N SER A 70 18.03 -16.29 -9.31
CA SER A 70 18.00 -15.47 -8.08
C SER A 70 16.62 -15.45 -7.44
N ALA A 71 16.56 -15.08 -6.17
CA ALA A 71 15.31 -14.68 -5.53
C ALA A 71 14.75 -13.42 -6.19
N LEU A 72 13.42 -13.27 -6.19
CA LEU A 72 12.74 -12.09 -6.71
C LEU A 72 12.39 -11.14 -5.57
N HIS A 73 12.64 -9.84 -5.77
CA HIS A 73 12.29 -8.79 -4.82
C HIS A 73 11.58 -7.64 -5.55
N ILE A 74 10.38 -7.29 -5.11
CA ILE A 74 9.51 -6.30 -5.76
C ILE A 74 9.16 -5.21 -4.75
N PRO A 75 9.59 -3.97 -4.98
CA PRO A 75 9.17 -2.84 -4.16
C PRO A 75 7.69 -2.53 -4.37
N LEU A 76 6.97 -2.34 -3.27
CA LEU A 76 5.58 -1.88 -3.24
C LEU A 76 5.49 -0.57 -2.46
N THR A 77 4.63 0.34 -2.94
CA THR A 77 4.39 1.64 -2.30
C THR A 77 5.64 2.52 -2.15
N SER A 78 6.52 2.51 -3.15
CA SER A 78 7.72 3.33 -3.14
C SER A 78 7.39 4.81 -3.19
N THR A 79 7.85 5.58 -2.20
CA THR A 79 7.58 7.03 -2.07
C THR A 79 8.65 7.89 -2.71
N HIS A 80 9.80 7.33 -3.02
CA HIS A 80 10.91 8.01 -3.68
C HIS A 80 11.73 7.03 -4.53
N LYS A 81 12.47 7.58 -5.48
CA LYS A 81 13.35 6.79 -6.35
C LYS A 81 14.41 6.05 -5.52
N HIS A 82 14.78 4.88 -6.02
CA HIS A 82 15.77 3.99 -5.43
C HIS A 82 15.39 3.36 -4.08
N HIS A 83 14.14 3.52 -3.63
CA HIS A 83 13.64 2.76 -2.50
C HIS A 83 13.61 1.27 -2.87
N PHE A 84 14.38 0.44 -2.17
CA PHE A 84 14.65 -0.96 -2.56
C PHE A 84 15.12 -1.16 -4.01
N GLY A 85 15.82 -0.19 -4.59
CA GLY A 85 16.32 -0.27 -5.96
C GLY A 85 15.30 0.06 -7.05
N THR A 86 14.08 0.43 -6.69
CA THR A 86 13.08 0.84 -7.70
C THR A 86 13.45 2.16 -8.36
N ARG A 87 13.11 2.30 -9.64
CA ARG A 87 13.21 3.56 -10.38
C ARG A 87 11.90 4.35 -10.35
N ASP A 88 10.80 3.70 -10.00
CA ASP A 88 9.47 4.26 -10.07
C ASP A 88 9.00 4.76 -8.71
N ILE A 89 8.32 5.89 -8.72
CA ILE A 89 7.58 6.41 -7.58
C ILE A 89 6.15 5.91 -7.71
N GLN A 90 5.68 5.14 -6.72
CA GLN A 90 4.34 4.54 -6.70
C GLN A 90 3.41 5.36 -5.81
N VAL A 91 3.30 6.64 -6.10
CA VAL A 91 2.48 7.60 -5.36
C VAL A 91 1.55 8.34 -6.30
N ASN A 92 0.25 8.25 -6.04
CA ASN A 92 -0.76 8.93 -6.85
C ASN A 92 -0.88 10.40 -6.44
N GLN A 93 -1.04 11.28 -7.44
CA GLN A 93 -1.48 12.64 -7.22
C GLN A 93 -2.97 12.65 -6.85
N LEU A 94 -3.40 13.67 -6.14
CA LEU A 94 -4.82 13.89 -5.88
C LEU A 94 -5.40 14.76 -7.00
N SER A 95 -6.44 14.27 -7.66
CA SER A 95 -7.18 15.01 -8.70
C SER A 95 -8.00 16.15 -8.09
N THR A 96 -8.60 15.88 -6.93
CA THR A 96 -9.29 16.87 -6.11
C THR A 96 -8.88 16.68 -4.66
N ARG A 97 -8.79 17.75 -3.90
CA ARG A 97 -8.39 17.68 -2.49
C ARG A 97 -8.95 18.83 -1.68
N MET A 98 -9.07 18.62 -0.38
CA MET A 98 -9.34 19.71 0.56
C MET A 98 -8.12 20.65 0.62
N VAL A 99 -8.37 21.90 0.94
CA VAL A 99 -7.34 22.96 0.91
C VAL A 99 -6.14 22.70 1.83
N ASP A 100 -6.35 21.97 2.91
CA ASP A 100 -5.32 21.59 3.89
C ASP A 100 -4.72 20.20 3.67
N SER A 101 -5.14 19.50 2.61
CA SER A 101 -4.65 18.15 2.28
C SER A 101 -3.23 18.17 1.71
N ALA A 102 -2.50 17.09 1.93
CA ALA A 102 -1.30 16.77 1.15
C ALA A 102 -1.61 16.78 -0.35
N LEU A 103 -0.60 17.06 -1.17
CA LEU A 103 -0.72 17.11 -2.63
C LEU A 103 -0.88 15.72 -3.25
N ASN A 104 -0.26 14.74 -2.62
CA ASN A 104 -0.18 13.38 -3.10
C ASN A 104 -0.75 12.40 -2.07
N ASN A 105 -1.27 11.28 -2.55
CA ASN A 105 -1.65 10.12 -1.74
C ASN A 105 -0.39 9.30 -1.37
N VAL A 106 0.47 9.86 -0.51
CA VAL A 106 1.78 9.28 -0.19
C VAL A 106 1.66 7.89 0.42
N GLY A 107 0.58 7.63 1.17
CA GLY A 107 0.30 6.31 1.75
C GLY A 107 -0.31 5.30 0.79
N THR A 108 -0.57 5.70 -0.46
CA THR A 108 -1.27 4.87 -1.47
C THR A 108 -2.61 4.32 -0.99
N TYR A 109 -3.26 5.04 -0.07
CA TYR A 109 -4.51 4.60 0.57
C TYR A 109 -5.63 4.38 -0.44
N GLY A 110 -6.27 3.22 -0.38
CA GLY A 110 -7.31 2.79 -1.31
C GLY A 110 -6.81 2.37 -2.68
N VAL A 111 -5.51 2.41 -2.94
CA VAL A 111 -4.92 1.99 -4.21
C VAL A 111 -4.67 0.50 -4.20
N ARG A 112 -5.10 -0.18 -5.25
CA ARG A 112 -4.84 -1.60 -5.47
C ARG A 112 -3.52 -1.80 -6.19
N PHE A 113 -2.72 -2.71 -5.70
CA PHE A 113 -1.52 -3.21 -6.36
C PHE A 113 -1.80 -4.63 -6.85
N ASP A 114 -1.76 -4.82 -8.16
CA ASP A 114 -1.85 -6.13 -8.81
C ASP A 114 -0.49 -6.46 -9.42
N VAL A 115 0.15 -7.49 -8.89
CA VAL A 115 1.46 -7.96 -9.35
C VAL A 115 1.29 -9.34 -9.98
N GLU A 116 1.48 -9.40 -11.28
CA GLU A 116 1.44 -10.64 -12.05
C GLU A 116 2.87 -11.17 -12.23
N LEU A 117 3.13 -12.34 -11.70
CA LEU A 117 4.42 -13.01 -11.77
C LEU A 117 4.30 -14.20 -12.73
N ASN A 118 5.18 -14.27 -13.72
CA ASN A 118 5.40 -15.42 -14.57
C ASN A 118 6.74 -16.06 -14.17
N LEU A 119 6.68 -17.04 -13.27
CA LEU A 119 7.86 -17.61 -12.64
C LEU A 119 8.31 -18.86 -13.39
N SER A 120 9.62 -18.97 -13.63
CA SER A 120 10.29 -20.21 -14.03
C SER A 120 11.25 -20.68 -12.94
N GLY A 121 11.70 -21.93 -13.01
CA GLY A 121 12.54 -22.55 -11.99
C GLY A 121 11.97 -23.88 -11.53
N ILE A 122 12.30 -24.30 -10.32
CA ILE A 122 11.82 -25.55 -9.73
C ILE A 122 11.77 -25.48 -8.19
N GLY A 123 10.79 -26.14 -7.61
CA GLY A 123 10.71 -26.40 -6.19
C GLY A 123 9.85 -25.42 -5.40
N ALA A 124 9.88 -25.57 -4.08
CA ALA A 124 9.07 -24.78 -3.17
C ALA A 124 9.72 -23.43 -2.87
N HIS A 125 8.93 -22.37 -3.04
CA HIS A 125 9.31 -21.00 -2.72
C HIS A 125 8.29 -20.38 -1.76
N GLU A 126 8.75 -19.45 -0.96
CA GLU A 126 7.90 -18.69 -0.03
C GLU A 126 7.68 -17.28 -0.56
N LEU A 127 6.44 -16.84 -0.53
CA LEU A 127 6.08 -15.43 -0.68
C LEU A 127 6.27 -14.74 0.67
N VAL A 128 7.01 -13.65 0.71
CA VAL A 128 7.31 -12.90 1.94
C VAL A 128 7.01 -11.44 1.74
N LEU A 129 6.25 -10.84 2.67
CA LEU A 129 6.10 -9.39 2.76
C LEU A 129 7.00 -8.85 3.85
N SER A 130 7.79 -7.83 3.54
CA SER A 130 8.72 -7.20 4.47
C SER A 130 8.51 -5.69 4.53
N HIS A 131 8.74 -5.10 5.68
CA HIS A 131 8.81 -3.65 5.84
C HIS A 131 10.07 -3.29 6.62
N PRO A 132 11.01 -2.50 6.06
CA PRO A 132 12.22 -2.11 6.75
C PRO A 132 11.92 -1.14 7.87
N VAL A 133 12.83 -1.08 8.82
CA VAL A 133 12.82 -0.05 9.87
C VAL A 133 14.18 0.63 9.87
N ALA A 134 14.18 1.96 10.00
CA ALA A 134 15.42 2.67 10.27
C ALA A 134 15.90 2.33 11.68
N SER A 135 17.20 2.07 11.83
CA SER A 135 17.83 1.77 13.12
C SER A 135 17.46 2.80 14.19
N GLY A 136 17.14 2.32 15.40
CA GLY A 136 16.80 3.17 16.54
C GLY A 136 15.35 3.70 16.58
N ARG A 137 14.52 3.42 15.60
CA ARG A 137 13.10 3.78 15.65
C ARG A 137 12.26 2.74 16.37
N LYS A 138 11.27 3.20 17.14
CA LYS A 138 10.25 2.30 17.72
C LYS A 138 9.43 1.68 16.60
N PRO A 139 9.06 0.39 16.70
CA PRO A 139 8.18 -0.26 15.73
C PRO A 139 6.82 0.45 15.67
N PHE A 140 6.30 0.61 14.45
CA PHE A 140 4.99 1.16 14.17
C PHE A 140 4.18 0.20 13.28
N THR A 141 2.90 0.43 13.11
CA THR A 141 2.07 -0.35 12.21
C THR A 141 2.51 -0.10 10.76
N ALA A 142 2.94 -1.15 10.09
CA ALA A 142 3.36 -1.09 8.69
C ALA A 142 2.22 -1.45 7.74
N PHE A 143 1.44 -2.49 8.08
CA PHE A 143 0.31 -2.93 7.27
C PHE A 143 -0.71 -3.69 8.13
N ARG A 144 -2.00 -3.49 7.84
CA ARG A 144 -3.10 -4.32 8.32
C ARG A 144 -4.09 -4.49 7.19
N GLY A 145 -4.34 -5.71 6.78
CA GLY A 145 -5.26 -5.97 5.69
C GLY A 145 -5.14 -7.38 5.17
N SER A 146 -5.75 -7.60 4.01
CA SER A 146 -5.73 -8.88 3.33
C SER A 146 -4.94 -8.78 2.03
N ILE A 147 -4.26 -9.87 1.70
CA ILE A 147 -3.52 -10.03 0.45
C ILE A 147 -4.10 -11.24 -0.27
N GLY A 148 -4.63 -11.02 -1.47
CA GLY A 148 -5.08 -12.07 -2.35
C GLY A 148 -3.91 -12.66 -3.12
N ILE A 149 -3.83 -13.98 -3.14
CA ILE A 149 -2.81 -14.73 -3.88
C ILE A 149 -3.52 -15.76 -4.75
N LYS A 150 -3.36 -15.64 -6.06
CA LYS A 150 -3.86 -16.59 -7.05
C LYS A 150 -2.68 -17.31 -7.69
N SER A 151 -2.67 -18.62 -7.65
CA SER A 151 -1.65 -19.47 -8.29
C SER A 151 -2.34 -20.64 -9.04
N GLN A 152 -1.56 -21.57 -9.56
CA GLN A 152 -2.10 -22.83 -10.13
C GLN A 152 -2.83 -23.68 -9.09
N GLU A 153 -2.51 -23.52 -7.80
CA GLU A 153 -3.16 -24.23 -6.69
C GLU A 153 -4.51 -23.61 -6.29
N GLY A 154 -4.89 -22.48 -6.89
CA GLY A 154 -6.13 -21.76 -6.63
C GLY A 154 -5.93 -20.38 -6.05
N TYR A 155 -7.01 -19.81 -5.52
CA TYR A 155 -7.01 -18.50 -4.84
C TYR A 155 -7.02 -18.70 -3.33
N ARG A 156 -6.20 -17.91 -2.64
CA ARG A 156 -6.24 -17.77 -1.18
C ARG A 156 -6.12 -16.32 -0.77
N GLU A 157 -6.68 -16.00 0.38
CA GLU A 157 -6.55 -14.70 1.02
C GLU A 157 -5.78 -14.85 2.33
N VAL A 158 -4.79 -13.99 2.53
CA VAL A 158 -3.95 -13.98 3.73
C VAL A 158 -4.18 -12.70 4.50
N HIS A 159 -4.65 -12.82 5.74
CA HIS A 159 -4.79 -11.67 6.64
C HIS A 159 -3.45 -11.36 7.29
N VAL A 160 -3.01 -10.12 7.15
CA VAL A 160 -1.68 -9.67 7.58
C VAL A 160 -1.83 -8.54 8.60
N GLY A 161 -1.17 -8.71 9.74
CA GLY A 161 -0.91 -7.64 10.70
C GLY A 161 0.60 -7.49 10.91
N MET A 162 1.20 -6.43 10.35
CA MET A 162 2.64 -6.25 10.30
C MET A 162 3.07 -4.98 11.00
N LYS A 163 4.15 -5.06 11.78
CA LYS A 163 4.90 -3.90 12.26
C LYS A 163 6.14 -3.67 11.39
N SER A 164 6.65 -2.44 11.42
CA SER A 164 7.94 -2.13 10.79
C SER A 164 9.06 -3.03 11.33
N GLY A 165 9.99 -3.39 10.46
CA GLY A 165 11.10 -4.30 10.78
C GLY A 165 10.74 -5.78 10.71
N GLN A 166 9.50 -6.13 10.39
CA GLN A 166 9.06 -7.51 10.23
C GLN A 166 9.14 -7.99 8.78
N SER A 167 9.37 -9.29 8.64
CA SER A 167 9.21 -10.06 7.39
C SER A 167 8.26 -11.21 7.69
N LEU A 168 7.12 -11.23 7.02
CA LEU A 168 6.06 -12.22 7.27
C LEU A 168 5.87 -13.11 6.04
N PRO A 169 5.86 -14.44 6.23
CA PRO A 169 5.50 -15.35 5.16
C PRO A 169 4.02 -15.22 4.83
N LEU A 170 3.71 -15.13 3.54
CA LEU A 170 2.35 -15.11 3.01
C LEU A 170 1.89 -16.50 2.55
N GLY A 171 2.83 -17.44 2.44
CA GLY A 171 2.62 -18.83 2.08
C GLY A 171 3.46 -19.29 0.90
N GLN A 172 3.47 -20.59 0.71
CA GLN A 172 4.30 -21.25 -0.28
C GLN A 172 3.63 -21.32 -1.65
N ILE A 173 4.47 -21.36 -2.67
CA ILE A 173 4.15 -21.67 -4.05
C ILE A 173 5.09 -22.78 -4.53
N ASN A 174 4.56 -23.73 -5.30
CA ASN A 174 5.36 -24.78 -5.91
C ASN A 174 5.60 -24.44 -7.38
N VAL A 175 6.86 -24.21 -7.73
CA VAL A 175 7.27 -23.91 -9.09
C VAL A 175 7.61 -25.20 -9.82
N GLN A 176 6.90 -25.47 -10.89
CA GLN A 176 7.08 -26.65 -11.74
C GLN A 176 8.19 -26.39 -12.76
N ALA A 177 9.07 -27.38 -12.91
CA ALA A 177 10.15 -27.32 -13.88
C ALA A 177 9.61 -27.26 -15.33
N ASN A 178 10.34 -26.58 -16.21
CA ASN A 178 10.04 -26.47 -17.64
C ASN A 178 8.66 -25.89 -17.95
N ALA A 179 8.09 -25.13 -17.02
CA ALA A 179 6.80 -24.47 -17.18
C ALA A 179 6.86 -23.02 -16.68
N VAL A 180 5.97 -22.19 -17.21
CA VAL A 180 5.68 -20.87 -16.62
C VAL A 180 4.64 -21.07 -15.53
N ASN A 181 4.95 -20.60 -14.33
CA ASN A 181 4.08 -20.70 -13.16
C ASN A 181 3.50 -19.32 -12.85
N PRO A 182 2.26 -19.03 -13.27
CA PRO A 182 1.63 -17.75 -13.04
C PRO A 182 1.21 -17.62 -11.58
N VAL A 183 1.57 -16.49 -10.97
CA VAL A 183 1.11 -16.11 -9.62
C VAL A 183 0.67 -14.65 -9.67
N THR A 184 -0.55 -14.36 -9.23
CA THR A 184 -1.05 -13.00 -9.10
C THR A 184 -1.19 -12.65 -7.63
N ILE A 185 -0.65 -11.50 -7.24
CA ILE A 185 -0.76 -10.97 -5.89
C ILE A 185 -1.50 -9.64 -5.95
N SER A 186 -2.59 -9.55 -5.19
CA SER A 186 -3.44 -8.36 -5.13
C SER A 186 -3.51 -7.84 -3.71
N VAL A 187 -3.23 -6.55 -3.52
CA VAL A 187 -3.31 -5.89 -2.21
C VAL A 187 -3.87 -4.48 -2.35
N VAL A 188 -4.80 -4.12 -1.46
CA VAL A 188 -5.29 -2.75 -1.31
C VAL A 188 -4.70 -2.16 -0.03
N TYR A 189 -4.07 -1.00 -0.14
CA TYR A 189 -3.43 -0.35 1.02
C TYR A 189 -4.47 0.40 1.86
N PRO A 190 -4.63 0.03 3.14
CA PRO A 190 -5.55 0.71 4.05
C PRO A 190 -4.96 2.02 4.59
N ALA A 191 -5.81 2.82 5.24
CA ALA A 191 -5.45 4.15 5.73
C ALA A 191 -4.39 4.18 6.84
N ASP A 192 -4.13 3.07 7.51
CA ASP A 192 -3.11 2.96 8.56
C ASP A 192 -1.82 2.26 8.09
N ALA A 193 -1.72 1.95 6.79
CA ALA A 193 -0.49 1.40 6.24
C ALA A 193 0.60 2.48 6.12
N THR A 194 1.81 2.08 6.38
CA THR A 194 3.00 2.91 6.13
C THR A 194 3.68 2.43 4.85
N PRO A 195 3.96 3.32 3.88
CA PRO A 195 4.54 2.94 2.60
C PRO A 195 5.95 2.34 2.72
N GLY A 196 6.39 1.67 1.67
CA GLY A 196 7.74 1.11 1.56
C GLY A 196 7.81 -0.37 1.94
N HIS A 197 7.00 -1.20 1.30
CA HIS A 197 7.05 -2.66 1.46
C HIS A 197 7.93 -3.31 0.39
N LEU A 198 8.43 -4.49 0.71
CA LEU A 198 9.12 -5.38 -0.21
C LEU A 198 8.39 -6.72 -0.26
N LEU A 199 7.89 -7.07 -1.43
CA LEU A 199 7.37 -8.40 -1.73
C LEU A 199 8.50 -9.25 -2.28
N SER A 200 8.71 -10.43 -1.72
CA SER A 200 9.80 -11.31 -2.14
C SER A 200 9.29 -12.72 -2.43
N VAL A 201 9.92 -13.37 -3.41
CA VAL A 201 9.78 -14.81 -3.69
C VAL A 201 11.14 -15.44 -3.44
N VAL A 202 11.26 -16.25 -2.41
CA VAL A 202 12.54 -16.81 -1.95
C VAL A 202 12.45 -18.34 -1.80
N PRO A 203 13.54 -19.09 -2.05
CA PRO A 203 13.55 -20.52 -1.78
C PRO A 203 13.26 -20.82 -0.31
N VAL A 204 12.44 -21.84 -0.03
CA VAL A 204 12.10 -22.23 1.35
C VAL A 204 13.34 -22.58 2.17
N THR A 205 14.38 -23.11 1.55
CA THR A 205 15.68 -23.43 2.20
C THR A 205 16.38 -22.21 2.75
N GLN A 206 16.26 -21.03 2.12
CA GLN A 206 16.88 -19.79 2.61
C GLN A 206 16.19 -19.24 3.86
N LEU A 207 14.87 -19.40 3.97
CA LEU A 207 14.12 -18.97 5.17
C LEU A 207 14.49 -19.78 6.42
N ALA A 208 14.80 -21.05 6.28
CA ALA A 208 15.24 -21.88 7.39
C ALA A 208 16.56 -21.38 8.00
N VAL A 209 17.43 -20.78 7.21
CA VAL A 209 18.71 -20.18 7.67
C VAL A 209 18.48 -18.85 8.39
N LEU A 210 17.55 -18.01 7.89
CA LEU A 210 17.24 -16.70 8.48
C LEU A 210 16.50 -16.83 9.83
N ARG A 211 15.70 -17.88 10.02
CA ARG A 211 14.99 -18.14 11.29
C ARG A 211 15.87 -18.68 12.41
N ARG A 212 17.10 -19.12 12.09
CA ARG A 212 18.07 -19.65 13.07
C ARG A 212 19.08 -18.60 13.56
N ARG A 213 18.99 -17.37 13.09
CA ARG A 213 19.76 -16.20 13.54
C ARG A 213 18.87 -15.21 14.27
#